data_67534590c0deeb369535afae1435401d
#
_entry.id   67534590c0deeb369535afae1435401d
#
_cell.length_a   1.000
_cell.length_b   1.000
_cell.length_c   1.000
_cell.angle_alpha   90.00
_cell.angle_beta   90.00
_cell.angle_gamma   90.00
#
_symmetry.space_group_name_H-M   'P 1'
#
loop_
_entity.id
_entity.type
_entity.pdbx_description
1 polymer ?
#
loop_
_entity_poly.entity_id
_entity_poly.type
_entity_poly.pdbx_seq_one_letter_code
_entity_poly.pdbx_strand_id
1 'polypeptide(L)'
;MLKILMITPQVDKEAARLCEKLSKYYAVQMLECHSAREYPHELLSKESFDLVITFDLAGFEQTTLMGGISYNLVNSKFVNFLLHENLQNEKYLTKQLSLSMFFYCAGSQYEAYLRKTYPDIPYLRSLDETEGSMEDAMKAAVDEVLAECHLR
;
A
#
# COMPACT_ATOMS: atom_id res chain seq x y z
N MET A 1 3.73 1.74 -20.71
CA MET A 1 4.43 1.64 -19.42
C MET A 1 3.42 1.82 -18.29
N LEU A 2 3.44 0.93 -17.32
CA LEU A 2 2.54 1.01 -16.18
C LEU A 2 2.87 2.24 -15.33
N LYS A 3 1.82 2.88 -14.80
CA LYS A 3 1.94 4.05 -13.93
C LYS A 3 1.68 3.61 -12.48
N ILE A 4 2.62 3.91 -11.60
CA ILE A 4 2.55 3.58 -10.19
C ILE A 4 2.63 4.84 -9.35
N LEU A 5 1.71 4.98 -8.38
CA LEU A 5 1.76 6.04 -7.38
C LEU A 5 2.15 5.42 -6.04
N MET A 6 3.19 5.96 -5.41
CA MET A 6 3.61 5.55 -4.07
C MET A 6 3.24 6.65 -3.08
N ILE A 7 2.57 6.26 -1.99
CA ILE A 7 2.14 7.18 -0.94
C ILE A 7 2.72 6.71 0.39
N THR A 8 3.51 7.55 1.03
CA THR A 8 4.18 7.22 2.28
C THR A 8 3.97 8.32 3.31
N PRO A 9 3.89 7.98 4.62
CA PRO A 9 3.83 9.04 5.64
C PRO A 9 5.13 9.83 5.71
N GLN A 10 6.25 9.19 5.35
CA GLN A 10 7.55 9.83 5.35
C GLN A 10 8.42 9.13 4.31
N VAL A 11 9.13 9.91 3.49
CA VAL A 11 10.09 9.33 2.55
C VAL A 11 11.30 8.85 3.35
N ASP A 12 11.30 7.57 3.68
CA ASP A 12 12.39 6.94 4.39
C ASP A 12 13.24 6.12 3.40
N LYS A 13 14.23 5.41 3.95
CA LYS A 13 15.19 4.65 3.17
C LYS A 13 14.53 3.52 2.37
N GLU A 14 13.59 2.80 2.98
CA GLU A 14 12.92 1.69 2.31
C GLU A 14 12.03 2.18 1.16
N ALA A 15 11.25 3.24 1.39
CA ALA A 15 10.40 3.79 0.34
C ALA A 15 11.23 4.33 -0.82
N ALA A 16 12.30 5.07 -0.52
CA ALA A 16 13.17 5.64 -1.54
C ALA A 16 13.85 4.55 -2.38
N ARG A 17 14.33 3.49 -1.74
CA ARG A 17 14.99 2.38 -2.45
C ARG A 17 14.02 1.61 -3.34
N LEU A 18 12.81 1.37 -2.84
CA LEU A 18 11.78 0.71 -3.65
C LEU A 18 11.42 1.57 -4.86
N CYS A 19 11.24 2.88 -4.66
CA CYS A 19 10.94 3.81 -5.75
C CYS A 19 12.02 3.77 -6.82
N GLU A 20 13.29 3.81 -6.42
CA GLU A 20 14.41 3.73 -7.35
C GLU A 20 14.39 2.41 -8.14
N LYS A 21 14.16 1.30 -7.44
CA LYS A 21 14.12 -0.02 -8.05
C LYS A 21 12.98 -0.16 -9.06
N LEU A 22 11.79 0.30 -8.71
CA LEU A 22 10.62 0.23 -9.59
C LEU A 22 10.72 1.20 -10.77
N SER A 23 11.39 2.33 -10.59
CA SER A 23 11.52 3.35 -11.66
C SER A 23 12.32 2.85 -12.85
N LYS A 24 13.05 1.75 -12.70
CA LYS A 24 13.76 1.13 -13.81
C LYS A 24 12.82 0.45 -14.81
N TYR A 25 11.60 0.13 -14.38
CA TYR A 25 10.64 -0.65 -15.18
C TYR A 25 9.31 0.05 -15.39
N TYR A 26 8.95 1.00 -14.52
CA TYR A 26 7.63 1.62 -14.50
C TYR A 26 7.73 3.13 -14.33
N ALA A 27 6.67 3.84 -14.68
CA ALA A 27 6.56 5.27 -14.40
C ALA A 27 6.07 5.44 -12.95
N VAL A 28 6.95 5.84 -12.04
CA VAL A 28 6.67 5.92 -10.62
C VAL A 28 6.67 7.38 -10.14
N GLN A 29 5.62 7.75 -9.40
CA GLN A 29 5.53 9.03 -8.71
C GLN A 29 5.39 8.75 -7.22
N MET A 30 6.11 9.48 -6.36
CA MET A 30 6.05 9.30 -4.92
C MET A 30 5.58 10.57 -4.24
N LEU A 31 4.64 10.42 -3.28
CA LEU A 31 4.08 11.51 -2.50
C LEU A 31 4.18 11.20 -1.01
N GLU A 32 4.31 12.25 -0.20
CA GLU A 32 4.16 12.14 1.25
C GLU A 32 2.73 12.49 1.64
N CYS A 33 2.19 11.76 2.61
CA CYS A 33 0.86 12.01 3.16
C CYS A 33 0.91 11.76 4.66
N HIS A 34 1.06 12.84 5.43
CA HIS A 34 1.18 12.78 6.90
C HIS A 34 -0.17 12.83 7.60
N SER A 35 -1.20 13.30 6.90
CA SER A 35 -2.53 13.48 7.49
C SER A 35 -3.60 13.44 6.40
N ALA A 36 -4.87 13.37 6.81
CA ALA A 36 -5.99 13.40 5.89
C ALA A 36 -5.96 14.65 4.99
N ARG A 37 -5.43 15.76 5.52
CA ARG A 37 -5.33 17.02 4.78
C ARG A 37 -4.46 16.89 3.53
N GLU A 38 -3.46 16.02 3.57
CA GLU A 38 -2.51 15.81 2.47
C GLU A 38 -2.94 14.70 1.51
N TYR A 39 -4.10 14.08 1.75
CA TYR A 39 -4.62 13.05 0.86
C TYR A 39 -4.72 13.60 -0.56
N PRO A 40 -4.18 12.90 -1.57
CA PRO A 40 -4.08 13.44 -2.94
C PRO A 40 -5.39 13.33 -3.72
N HIS A 41 -6.44 14.01 -3.27
CA HIS A 41 -7.78 13.98 -3.90
C HIS A 41 -7.74 14.29 -5.38
N GLU A 42 -7.09 15.40 -5.73
CA GLU A 42 -7.08 15.89 -7.10
C GLU A 42 -6.34 14.93 -8.01
N LEU A 43 -5.17 14.48 -7.57
CA LEU A 43 -4.37 13.55 -8.37
C LEU A 43 -5.11 12.24 -8.63
N LEU A 44 -5.71 11.64 -7.58
CA LEU A 44 -6.41 10.38 -7.70
C LEU A 44 -7.72 10.48 -8.50
N SER A 45 -8.31 11.68 -8.57
CA SER A 45 -9.52 11.88 -9.36
C SER A 45 -9.25 12.19 -10.83
N LYS A 46 -8.09 12.78 -11.14
CA LYS A 46 -7.74 13.20 -12.49
C LYS A 46 -6.86 12.24 -13.26
N GLU A 47 -5.99 11.51 -12.57
CA GLU A 47 -5.08 10.59 -13.21
C GLU A 47 -5.44 9.15 -12.90
N SER A 48 -5.19 8.25 -13.85
CA SER A 48 -5.36 6.82 -13.65
C SER A 48 -4.00 6.20 -13.37
N PHE A 49 -3.91 5.47 -12.26
CA PHE A 49 -2.73 4.69 -11.91
C PHE A 49 -3.09 3.20 -12.00
N ASP A 50 -2.19 2.42 -12.56
CA ASP A 50 -2.37 0.97 -12.63
C ASP A 50 -2.22 0.35 -11.26
N LEU A 51 -1.34 0.92 -10.44
CA LEU A 51 -1.07 0.43 -9.10
C LEU A 51 -0.81 1.61 -8.17
N VAL A 52 -1.38 1.54 -6.96
CA VAL A 52 -1.08 2.48 -5.89
C VAL A 52 -0.39 1.68 -4.77
N ILE A 53 0.77 2.13 -4.35
CA ILE A 53 1.53 1.53 -3.25
C ILE A 53 1.45 2.46 -2.06
N THR A 54 1.00 1.96 -0.91
CA THR A 54 0.99 2.74 0.32
C THR A 54 1.92 2.13 1.35
N PHE A 55 2.45 2.97 2.23
CA PHE A 55 3.29 2.54 3.35
C PHE A 55 2.61 2.92 4.66
N ASP A 56 2.53 1.97 5.58
CA ASP A 56 2.05 2.17 6.94
C ASP A 56 0.69 2.89 7.00
N LEU A 57 -0.20 2.52 6.07
CA LEU A 57 -1.57 3.02 5.97
C LEU A 57 -1.67 4.52 5.73
N ALA A 58 -0.67 5.12 5.05
CA ALA A 58 -0.73 6.53 4.69
C ALA A 58 -1.99 6.81 3.86
N GLY A 59 -2.77 7.81 4.27
CA GLY A 59 -4.00 8.21 3.58
C GLY A 59 -5.25 7.43 3.99
N PHE A 60 -5.12 6.38 4.81
CA PHE A 60 -6.28 5.60 5.25
C PHE A 60 -7.19 6.39 6.18
N GLU A 61 -6.69 7.45 6.83
CA GLU A 61 -7.50 8.32 7.68
C GLU A 61 -8.50 9.17 6.88
N GLN A 62 -8.33 9.27 5.56
CA GLN A 62 -9.30 9.95 4.72
C GLN A 62 -10.50 9.03 4.49
N THR A 63 -11.67 9.47 4.95
CA THR A 63 -12.91 8.71 4.83
C THR A 63 -13.95 9.50 4.06
N THR A 64 -14.94 8.78 3.52
CA THR A 64 -16.08 9.38 2.82
C THR A 64 -17.15 9.80 3.83
N LEU A 65 -18.17 10.52 3.35
CA LEU A 65 -19.32 10.89 4.18
C LEU A 65 -20.05 9.68 4.76
N MET A 66 -19.94 8.54 4.09
CA MET A 66 -20.55 7.28 4.56
C MET A 66 -19.64 6.53 5.53
N GLY A 67 -18.48 7.07 5.85
CA GLY A 67 -17.53 6.49 6.81
C GLY A 67 -16.58 5.44 6.26
N GLY A 68 -16.65 5.13 4.98
CA GLY A 68 -15.72 4.20 4.35
C GLY A 68 -14.39 4.84 4.01
N ILE A 69 -13.37 4.02 3.76
CA ILE A 69 -12.04 4.49 3.35
C ILE A 69 -12.13 5.10 1.95
N SER A 70 -11.61 6.31 1.76
CA SER A 70 -11.69 6.99 0.46
C SER A 70 -10.96 6.22 -0.65
N TYR A 71 -9.90 5.48 -0.33
CA TYR A 71 -9.21 4.64 -1.31
C TYR A 71 -10.13 3.60 -1.97
N ASN A 72 -11.22 3.17 -1.30
CA ASN A 72 -12.16 2.23 -1.90
C ASN A 72 -12.83 2.76 -3.16
N LEU A 73 -12.86 4.09 -3.34
CA LEU A 73 -13.45 4.73 -4.50
C LEU A 73 -12.46 4.91 -5.66
N VAL A 74 -11.19 4.62 -5.43
CA VAL A 74 -10.15 4.75 -6.45
C VAL A 74 -10.11 3.48 -7.28
N ASN A 75 -10.21 3.63 -8.59
CA ASN A 75 -10.21 2.49 -9.51
C ASN A 75 -8.77 2.07 -9.85
N SER A 76 -8.07 1.54 -8.86
CA SER A 76 -6.70 1.04 -9.00
C SER A 76 -6.52 -0.18 -8.12
N LYS A 77 -5.52 -1.00 -8.42
CA LYS A 77 -5.08 -2.03 -7.47
C LYS A 77 -4.17 -1.37 -6.46
N PHE A 78 -4.20 -1.87 -5.22
CA PHE A 78 -3.41 -1.31 -4.12
C PHE A 78 -2.50 -2.38 -3.53
N VAL A 79 -1.24 -2.03 -3.34
CA VAL A 79 -0.29 -2.80 -2.53
C VAL A 79 0.02 -1.97 -1.30
N ASN A 80 -0.35 -2.47 -0.13
CA ASN A 80 -0.21 -1.74 1.13
C ASN A 80 0.85 -2.43 1.98
N PHE A 81 1.99 -1.76 2.19
CA PHE A 81 3.08 -2.29 3.01
C PHE A 81 2.95 -1.80 4.44
N LEU A 82 2.85 -2.74 5.38
CA LEU A 82 2.78 -2.46 6.81
C LEU A 82 4.14 -2.83 7.41
N LEU A 83 5.04 -1.87 7.45
CA LEU A 83 6.43 -2.09 7.84
C LEU A 83 6.69 -1.90 9.33
N HIS A 84 5.81 -1.17 10.01
CA HIS A 84 5.93 -0.88 11.45
C HIS A 84 4.67 -1.30 12.19
N GLU A 85 4.84 -1.76 13.43
CA GLU A 85 3.73 -2.10 14.31
C GLU A 85 3.18 -0.85 15.00
N ASN A 86 2.00 -0.97 15.60
CA ASN A 86 1.35 0.09 16.38
C ASN A 86 1.10 1.36 15.58
N LEU A 87 0.63 1.19 14.33
CA LEU A 87 0.34 2.32 13.47
C LEU A 87 -0.87 3.10 13.96
N GLN A 88 -0.79 4.43 13.90
CA GLN A 88 -1.88 5.31 14.28
C GLN A 88 -3.15 5.03 13.45
N ASN A 89 -2.99 4.69 12.17
CA ASN A 89 -4.09 4.44 11.26
C ASN A 89 -4.56 2.99 11.25
N GLU A 90 -4.00 2.12 12.08
CA GLU A 90 -4.35 0.70 12.11
C GLU A 90 -5.84 0.47 12.35
N LYS A 91 -6.49 1.34 13.12
CA LYS A 91 -7.92 1.27 13.41
C LYS A 91 -8.80 1.30 12.14
N TYR A 92 -8.29 1.86 11.05
CA TYR A 92 -9.05 1.91 9.79
C TYR A 92 -9.12 0.55 9.10
N LEU A 93 -8.35 -0.43 9.54
CA LEU A 93 -8.45 -1.81 9.05
C LEU A 93 -9.76 -2.49 9.49
N THR A 94 -10.50 -1.89 10.43
CA THR A 94 -11.85 -2.36 10.81
C THR A 94 -12.92 -1.94 9.81
N LYS A 95 -12.60 -0.99 8.92
CA LYS A 95 -13.54 -0.56 7.88
C LYS A 95 -13.61 -1.60 6.77
N GLN A 96 -14.67 -1.54 5.98
CA GLN A 96 -14.76 -2.39 4.79
C GLN A 96 -13.63 -2.02 3.83
N LEU A 97 -12.86 -3.02 3.41
CA LEU A 97 -11.73 -2.83 2.51
C LEU A 97 -12.06 -3.41 1.15
N SER A 98 -11.67 -2.70 0.08
CA SER A 98 -11.87 -3.17 -1.28
C SER A 98 -11.11 -4.46 -1.55
N LEU A 99 -11.66 -5.35 -2.35
CA LEU A 99 -10.99 -6.57 -2.81
C LEU A 99 -9.80 -6.26 -3.72
N SER A 100 -9.64 -5.01 -4.13
CA SER A 100 -8.48 -4.56 -4.92
C SER A 100 -7.27 -4.24 -4.04
N MET A 101 -7.36 -4.43 -2.72
CA MET A 101 -6.30 -4.10 -1.77
C MET A 101 -5.55 -5.35 -1.34
N PHE A 102 -4.23 -5.32 -1.52
CA PHE A 102 -3.31 -6.38 -1.13
C PHE A 102 -2.42 -5.84 -0.02
N PHE A 103 -2.36 -6.56 1.12
CA PHE A 103 -1.59 -6.13 2.28
C PHE A 103 -0.40 -7.06 2.49
N TYR A 104 0.77 -6.47 2.70
CA TYR A 104 2.00 -7.17 3.01
C TYR A 104 2.60 -6.55 4.27
N CYS A 105 2.88 -7.37 5.28
CA CYS A 105 3.42 -6.87 6.55
C CYS A 105 4.82 -7.39 6.82
N ALA A 106 5.56 -6.69 7.67
CA ALA A 106 6.92 -7.06 8.03
C ALA A 106 6.88 -8.09 9.16
N GLY A 107 7.04 -9.36 8.79
CA GLY A 107 7.21 -10.44 9.74
C GLY A 107 5.96 -11.24 10.04
N SER A 108 6.17 -12.52 10.36
CA SER A 108 5.10 -13.48 10.60
C SER A 108 4.34 -13.22 11.90
N GLN A 109 5.00 -12.64 12.91
CA GLN A 109 4.33 -12.30 14.17
C GLN A 109 3.31 -11.18 13.96
N TYR A 110 3.67 -10.17 13.18
CA TYR A 110 2.75 -9.09 12.87
C TYR A 110 1.60 -9.61 12.00
N GLU A 111 1.89 -10.49 11.05
CA GLU A 111 0.84 -11.12 10.24
C GLU A 111 -0.18 -11.86 11.12
N ALA A 112 0.30 -12.65 12.10
CA ALA A 112 -0.58 -13.39 13.02
C ALA A 112 -1.46 -12.44 13.84
N TYR A 113 -0.87 -11.35 14.34
CA TYR A 113 -1.60 -10.33 15.07
C TYR A 113 -2.70 -9.69 14.22
N LEU A 114 -2.36 -9.31 12.98
CA LEU A 114 -3.31 -8.66 12.09
C LEU A 114 -4.45 -9.60 11.70
N ARG A 115 -4.16 -10.87 11.43
CA ARG A 115 -5.21 -11.84 11.08
C ARG A 115 -6.19 -12.06 12.22
N LYS A 116 -5.69 -12.07 13.45
CA LYS A 116 -6.52 -12.24 14.64
C LYS A 116 -7.35 -10.99 14.93
N THR A 117 -6.74 -9.81 14.80
CA THR A 117 -7.36 -8.54 15.18
C THR A 117 -8.29 -8.01 14.09
N TYR A 118 -7.94 -8.21 12.82
CA TYR A 118 -8.65 -7.70 11.66
C TYR A 118 -8.93 -8.82 10.66
N PRO A 119 -9.85 -9.74 10.99
CA PRO A 119 -10.06 -10.94 10.16
C PRO A 119 -10.65 -10.65 8.78
N ASP A 120 -11.16 -9.44 8.55
CA ASP A 120 -11.79 -9.08 7.27
C ASP A 120 -10.83 -8.48 6.25
N ILE A 121 -9.52 -8.42 6.54
CA ILE A 121 -8.53 -7.99 5.54
C ILE A 121 -8.58 -8.97 4.37
N PRO A 122 -8.86 -8.49 3.13
CA PRO A 122 -9.14 -9.39 2.00
C PRO A 122 -7.93 -10.20 1.53
N TYR A 123 -6.72 -9.68 1.67
CA TYR A 123 -5.49 -10.37 1.29
C TYR A 123 -4.36 -9.88 2.18
N LEU A 124 -3.71 -10.79 2.87
CA LEU A 124 -2.62 -10.46 3.80
C LEU A 124 -1.53 -11.52 3.71
N ARG A 125 -0.29 -11.08 3.53
CA ARG A 125 0.91 -11.91 3.54
C ARG A 125 2.02 -11.22 4.30
N SER A 126 2.96 -11.97 4.86
CA SER A 126 4.19 -11.40 5.39
C SER A 126 5.22 -11.30 4.28
N LEU A 127 6.09 -10.29 4.37
CA LEU A 127 7.20 -10.14 3.46
C LEU A 127 8.30 -11.15 3.78
N ASP A 128 8.84 -11.79 2.76
CA ASP A 128 9.91 -12.77 2.91
C ASP A 128 11.26 -12.08 2.72
N GLU A 129 12.00 -11.91 3.81
CA GLU A 129 13.31 -11.26 3.81
C GLU A 129 14.47 -12.27 3.90
N THR A 130 14.19 -13.58 3.82
CA THR A 130 15.21 -14.59 4.08
C THR A 130 16.31 -14.62 3.04
N GLU A 131 16.06 -14.16 1.81
CA GLU A 131 17.02 -14.21 0.70
C GLU A 131 17.36 -12.84 0.11
N GLY A 132 17.09 -11.74 0.82
CA GLY A 132 17.35 -10.42 0.28
C GLY A 132 17.04 -9.31 1.22
N SER A 133 17.08 -8.09 0.70
CA SER A 133 16.76 -6.89 1.45
C SER A 133 15.25 -6.68 1.52
N MET A 134 14.84 -5.74 2.36
CA MET A 134 13.42 -5.34 2.45
C MET A 134 12.90 -4.84 1.10
N GLU A 135 13.68 -4.04 0.38
CA GLU A 135 13.24 -3.54 -0.91
C GLU A 135 13.13 -4.65 -1.96
N ASP A 136 13.93 -5.71 -1.86
CA ASP A 136 13.77 -6.87 -2.74
C ASP A 136 12.48 -7.62 -2.44
N ALA A 137 12.17 -7.80 -1.16
CA ALA A 137 10.92 -8.45 -0.73
C ALA A 137 9.70 -7.64 -1.19
N MET A 138 9.76 -6.32 -1.05
CA MET A 138 8.67 -5.45 -1.50
C MET A 138 8.51 -5.47 -3.02
N LYS A 139 9.62 -5.45 -3.76
CA LYS A 139 9.54 -5.55 -5.23
C LYS A 139 8.93 -6.88 -5.67
N ALA A 140 9.31 -7.98 -5.01
CA ALA A 140 8.73 -9.28 -5.32
C ALA A 140 7.21 -9.28 -5.07
N ALA A 141 6.75 -8.63 -4.00
CA ALA A 141 5.33 -8.49 -3.73
C ALA A 141 4.62 -7.68 -4.81
N VAL A 142 5.21 -6.58 -5.26
CA VAL A 142 4.66 -5.78 -6.36
C VAL A 142 4.55 -6.62 -7.63
N ASP A 143 5.60 -7.35 -7.97
CA ASP A 143 5.60 -8.20 -9.17
C ASP A 143 4.53 -9.30 -9.08
N GLU A 144 4.33 -9.87 -7.90
CA GLU A 144 3.29 -10.87 -7.66
C GLU A 144 1.89 -10.30 -7.92
N VAL A 145 1.61 -9.11 -7.39
CA VAL A 145 0.30 -8.46 -7.58
C VAL A 145 0.10 -8.10 -9.06
N LEU A 146 1.11 -7.56 -9.72
CA LEU A 146 1.01 -7.21 -11.13
C LEU A 146 0.75 -8.44 -11.99
N ALA A 147 1.39 -9.56 -11.69
CA ALA A 147 1.17 -10.82 -12.41
C ALA A 147 -0.24 -11.36 -12.17
N GLU A 148 -0.69 -11.36 -10.92
CA GLU A 148 -2.01 -11.85 -10.53
C GLU A 148 -3.14 -11.03 -11.15
N CYS A 149 -2.93 -9.73 -11.27
CA CYS A 149 -3.92 -8.82 -11.88
C CYS A 149 -3.76 -8.68 -13.39
N HIS A 150 -2.85 -9.42 -14.00
CA HIS A 150 -2.58 -9.38 -15.44
C HIS A 150 -2.20 -7.98 -15.96
N LEU A 151 -1.43 -7.24 -15.13
CA LEU A 151 -1.05 -5.86 -15.47
C LEU A 151 0.34 -5.72 -16.05
N ARG A 152 1.18 -6.74 -15.99
CA ARG A 152 2.52 -6.63 -16.56
C ARG A 152 2.68 -7.27 -17.93
#